data_d01103d94d3c4ba143e0fadf86d0b750
#
_entry.id   d01103d94d3c4ba143e0fadf86d0b750
#
_cell.length_a   1.000
_cell.length_b   1.000
_cell.length_c   1.000
_cell.angle_alpha   90.00
_cell.angle_beta   90.00
_cell.angle_gamma   90.00
#
_symmetry.space_group_name_H-M   'P 1'
#
loop_
_entity.id
_entity.type
_entity.pdbx_description
1 polymer ?
#
loop_
_entity_poly.entity_id
_entity_poly.type
_entity_poly.pdbx_seq_one_letter_code
_entity_poly.pdbx_strand_id
1 'polypeptide(L)'
;MPLVEYHGGGKAATIEPLKEHLPHYEQRLANLFGAGVQACFRGPQLYDSPQTKEIILKWVNFYKQHREVLDGDIVHLRRPDGRDYDGLLHVNPFGEEKGLLMLYNPLDVPIQKDISVNLYYTGLDKEARLEDNKGNKISLELNRDYTIELLVNIPPRSQQWFVIK
;
A
#
# COMPACT_ATOMS: atom_id res chain seq x y z
N MET A 1 -2.91 -13.26 -1.27
CA MET A 1 -1.75 -14.08 -1.68
C MET A 1 -1.09 -14.65 -0.44
N PRO A 2 -0.83 -15.96 -0.29
CA PRO A 2 -0.20 -16.49 0.90
C PRO A 2 1.25 -15.99 1.02
N LEU A 3 1.71 -15.72 2.24
CA LEU A 3 3.10 -15.37 2.53
C LEU A 3 4.07 -16.52 2.23
N VAL A 4 3.55 -17.73 2.11
CA VAL A 4 4.29 -18.97 1.83
C VAL A 4 3.57 -19.72 0.72
N GLU A 5 4.29 -20.28 -0.24
CA GLU A 5 3.68 -21.11 -1.27
C GLU A 5 3.04 -22.36 -0.66
N TYR A 6 1.82 -22.64 -1.10
CA TYR A 6 0.98 -23.66 -0.50
C TYR A 6 1.26 -25.09 -1.00
N HIS A 7 1.78 -25.21 -2.20
CA HIS A 7 1.91 -26.50 -2.88
C HIS A 7 3.36 -26.97 -2.99
N GLY A 8 3.81 -27.70 -1.97
CA GLY A 8 4.87 -28.67 -2.14
C GLY A 8 6.29 -28.17 -2.38
N GLY A 9 6.55 -26.89 -2.31
CA GLY A 9 7.89 -26.33 -2.54
C GLY A 9 8.90 -26.58 -1.41
N GLY A 10 8.46 -27.15 -0.30
CA GLY A 10 9.31 -27.36 0.88
C GLY A 10 9.95 -26.08 1.37
N LYS A 11 11.19 -26.15 1.85
CA LYS A 11 11.94 -24.96 2.32
C LYS A 11 12.17 -23.91 1.23
N ALA A 12 12.23 -24.31 -0.03
CA ALA A 12 12.44 -23.38 -1.15
C ALA A 12 11.22 -22.51 -1.45
N ALA A 13 10.04 -22.90 -1.00
CA ALA A 13 8.81 -22.14 -1.16
C ALA A 13 8.59 -21.09 -0.05
N THR A 14 9.39 -21.11 0.99
CA THR A 14 9.33 -20.17 2.11
C THR A 14 10.43 -19.12 1.99
N ILE A 15 10.17 -17.93 2.55
CA ILE A 15 11.20 -16.89 2.67
C ILE A 15 11.96 -17.01 4.00
N GLU A 16 12.00 -18.20 4.59
CA GLU A 16 12.70 -18.46 5.83
C GLU A 16 14.20 -18.77 5.62
N PRO A 17 15.04 -18.35 6.55
CA PRO A 17 14.74 -17.61 7.77
C PRO A 17 14.29 -16.17 7.48
N LEU A 18 13.19 -15.71 8.10
CA LEU A 18 12.58 -14.41 7.81
C LEU A 18 13.55 -13.25 8.03
N LYS A 19 14.37 -13.33 9.07
CA LYS A 19 15.38 -12.32 9.42
C LYS A 19 16.44 -12.08 8.32
N GLU A 20 16.68 -13.06 7.47
CA GLU A 20 17.63 -12.94 6.35
C GLU A 20 16.98 -12.34 5.10
N HIS A 21 15.64 -12.21 5.10
CA HIS A 21 14.84 -11.77 3.97
C HIS A 21 13.90 -10.59 4.33
N LEU A 22 14.32 -9.74 5.29
CA LEU A 22 13.47 -8.65 5.82
C LEU A 22 12.83 -7.77 4.75
N PRO A 23 13.55 -7.27 3.70
CA PRO A 23 12.92 -6.43 2.69
C PRO A 23 11.85 -7.17 1.89
N HIS A 24 12.08 -8.42 1.56
CA HIS A 24 11.12 -9.25 0.82
C HIS A 24 9.90 -9.57 1.69
N TYR A 25 10.11 -9.85 2.98
CA TYR A 25 9.04 -10.12 3.93
C TYR A 25 8.17 -8.89 4.12
N GLU A 26 8.78 -7.71 4.33
CA GLU A 26 8.06 -6.45 4.45
C GLU A 26 7.28 -6.12 3.18
N GLN A 27 7.88 -6.27 2.00
CA GLN A 27 7.20 -6.02 0.73
C GLN A 27 5.96 -6.91 0.56
N ARG A 28 6.03 -8.18 0.96
CA ARG A 28 4.86 -9.07 0.92
C ARG A 28 3.74 -8.61 1.84
N LEU A 29 4.07 -8.20 3.06
CA LEU A 29 3.07 -7.65 4.00
C LEU A 29 2.47 -6.35 3.48
N ALA A 30 3.30 -5.45 2.95
CA ALA A 30 2.86 -4.21 2.34
C ALA A 30 1.87 -4.43 1.18
N ASN A 31 2.18 -5.39 0.31
CA ASN A 31 1.32 -5.72 -0.83
C ASN A 31 -0.03 -6.31 -0.39
N LEU A 32 -0.04 -7.14 0.66
CA LEU A 32 -1.27 -7.77 1.15
C LEU A 32 -2.14 -6.77 1.92
N PHE A 33 -1.59 -6.15 2.94
CA PHE A 33 -2.34 -5.22 3.77
C PHE A 33 -2.69 -3.92 3.03
N GLY A 34 -1.79 -3.43 2.17
CA GLY A 34 -2.06 -2.26 1.33
C GLY A 34 -3.11 -2.50 0.25
N ALA A 35 -3.36 -3.75 -0.13
CA ALA A 35 -4.49 -4.13 -0.99
C ALA A 35 -5.77 -4.47 -0.20
N GLY A 36 -5.83 -4.22 1.11
CA GLY A 36 -6.97 -4.56 1.95
C GLY A 36 -7.18 -6.06 2.15
N VAL A 37 -6.20 -6.90 1.80
CA VAL A 37 -6.31 -8.36 1.90
C VAL A 37 -5.74 -8.83 3.22
N GLN A 38 -6.50 -9.66 3.92
CA GLN A 38 -5.99 -10.32 5.12
C GLN A 38 -4.83 -11.24 4.78
N ALA A 39 -3.70 -11.05 5.47
CA ALA A 39 -2.54 -11.88 5.28
C ALA A 39 -2.79 -13.30 5.80
N CYS A 40 -2.74 -14.28 4.90
CA CYS A 40 -2.77 -15.69 5.27
C CYS A 40 -1.35 -16.19 5.48
N PHE A 41 -1.00 -16.49 6.72
CA PHE A 41 0.30 -17.05 7.09
C PHE A 41 0.22 -18.59 7.13
N ARG A 42 1.17 -19.25 6.47
CA ARG A 42 1.30 -20.71 6.45
C ARG A 42 2.77 -21.10 6.55
N GLY A 43 3.40 -20.74 7.64
CA GLY A 43 4.79 -21.08 7.93
C GLY A 43 4.92 -21.65 9.34
N PRO A 44 6.10 -22.11 9.73
CA PRO A 44 6.34 -22.65 11.06
C PRO A 44 6.23 -21.56 12.13
N GLN A 45 6.46 -20.31 11.77
CA GLN A 45 6.41 -19.17 12.70
C GLN A 45 6.06 -17.88 11.97
N LEU A 46 5.40 -16.98 12.68
CA LEU A 46 5.00 -15.67 12.17
C LEU A 46 6.19 -14.70 12.13
N TYR A 47 7.11 -14.81 13.06
CA TYR A 47 8.36 -14.05 13.15
C TYR A 47 9.44 -14.90 13.82
N ASP A 48 10.69 -14.68 13.46
CA ASP A 48 11.88 -15.38 13.94
C ASP A 48 12.90 -14.47 14.64
N SER A 49 12.61 -13.18 14.72
CA SER A 49 13.46 -12.17 15.34
C SER A 49 12.64 -10.97 15.80
N PRO A 50 13.20 -10.10 16.70
CA PRO A 50 12.58 -8.83 17.06
C PRO A 50 12.28 -7.96 15.84
N GLN A 51 13.18 -7.91 14.84
CA GLN A 51 13.02 -7.12 13.63
C GLN A 51 11.84 -7.59 12.77
N THR A 52 11.70 -8.91 12.58
CA THR A 52 10.55 -9.45 11.84
C THR A 52 9.25 -9.23 12.58
N LYS A 53 9.27 -9.26 13.92
CA LYS A 53 8.11 -8.92 14.74
C LYS A 53 7.68 -7.47 14.57
N GLU A 54 8.61 -6.52 14.55
CA GLU A 54 8.34 -5.11 14.32
C GLU A 54 7.70 -4.85 12.95
N ILE A 55 8.19 -5.52 11.91
CA ILE A 55 7.61 -5.44 10.56
C ILE A 55 6.14 -5.89 10.56
N ILE A 56 5.84 -7.03 11.19
CA ILE A 56 4.45 -7.51 11.31
C ILE A 56 3.60 -6.50 12.07
N LEU A 57 4.07 -6.02 13.22
CA LEU A 57 3.33 -5.06 14.02
C LEU A 57 3.04 -3.77 13.25
N LYS A 58 4.01 -3.27 12.47
CA LYS A 58 3.84 -2.11 11.60
C LYS A 58 2.64 -2.32 10.65
N TRP A 59 2.61 -3.41 9.91
CA TRP A 59 1.58 -3.63 8.89
C TRP A 59 0.22 -4.05 9.46
N VAL A 60 0.22 -4.78 10.56
CA VAL A 60 -1.03 -5.09 11.30
C VAL A 60 -1.65 -3.81 11.89
N ASN A 61 -0.83 -2.91 12.44
CA ASN A 61 -1.31 -1.64 12.97
C ASN A 61 -1.80 -0.72 11.84
N PHE A 62 -1.08 -0.66 10.72
CA PHE A 62 -1.54 0.03 9.51
C PHE A 62 -2.94 -0.46 9.09
N TYR A 63 -3.13 -1.78 8.94
CA TYR A 63 -4.43 -2.34 8.58
C TYR A 63 -5.53 -2.00 9.59
N LYS A 64 -5.24 -2.13 10.89
CA LYS A 64 -6.22 -1.80 11.94
C LYS A 64 -6.61 -0.33 11.95
N GLN A 65 -5.64 0.56 11.71
CA GLN A 65 -5.85 2.00 11.68
C GLN A 65 -6.73 2.43 10.49
N HIS A 66 -6.49 1.85 9.32
CA HIS A 66 -7.13 2.23 8.06
C HIS A 66 -8.18 1.22 7.59
N ARG A 67 -8.65 0.34 8.49
CA ARG A 67 -9.51 -0.78 8.13
C ARG A 67 -10.78 -0.36 7.39
N GLU A 68 -11.43 0.71 7.83
CA GLU A 68 -12.70 1.15 7.25
C GLU A 68 -12.56 1.54 5.77
N VAL A 69 -11.47 2.20 5.41
CA VAL A 69 -11.20 2.56 4.01
C VAL A 69 -10.61 1.39 3.22
N LEU A 70 -9.80 0.53 3.86
CA LEU A 70 -9.23 -0.66 3.22
C LEU A 70 -10.28 -1.73 2.90
N ASP A 71 -11.36 -1.81 3.69
CA ASP A 71 -12.49 -2.71 3.45
C ASP A 71 -13.47 -2.12 2.41
N GLY A 72 -13.24 -0.91 1.91
CA GLY A 72 -14.04 -0.24 0.89
C GLY A 72 -13.73 -0.68 -0.54
N ASP A 73 -14.30 0.03 -1.51
CA ASP A 73 -14.08 -0.23 -2.93
C ASP A 73 -12.65 0.11 -3.37
N ILE A 74 -12.14 -0.55 -4.41
CA ILE A 74 -10.80 -0.35 -4.95
C ILE A 74 -10.88 0.16 -6.39
N VAL A 75 -10.14 1.24 -6.65
CA VAL A 75 -9.90 1.79 -7.98
C VAL A 75 -8.43 1.60 -8.34
N HIS A 76 -8.16 0.92 -9.46
CA HIS A 76 -6.79 0.81 -9.97
C HIS A 76 -6.43 2.08 -10.75
N LEU A 77 -5.28 2.70 -10.42
CA LEU A 77 -4.82 3.91 -11.11
C LEU A 77 -4.34 3.59 -12.53
N ARG A 78 -3.71 2.44 -12.69
CA ARG A 78 -3.19 1.95 -13.97
C ARG A 78 -3.05 0.43 -13.96
N ARG A 79 -2.88 -0.15 -15.15
CA ARG A 79 -2.55 -1.58 -15.26
C ARG A 79 -1.13 -1.84 -14.74
N PRO A 80 -0.92 -2.76 -13.80
CA PRO A 80 0.41 -3.17 -13.36
C PRO A 80 1.20 -3.81 -14.52
N ASP A 81 2.40 -3.31 -14.80
CA ASP A 81 3.25 -3.81 -15.88
C ASP A 81 4.72 -4.04 -15.46
N GLY A 82 5.06 -3.72 -14.20
CA GLY A 82 6.41 -3.84 -13.65
C GLY A 82 7.42 -2.86 -14.25
N ARG A 83 6.98 -1.84 -15.01
CA ARG A 83 7.85 -0.85 -15.68
C ARG A 83 7.76 0.56 -15.12
N ASP A 84 6.75 0.80 -14.30
CA ASP A 84 6.48 2.06 -13.62
C ASP A 84 5.81 1.73 -12.28
N TYR A 85 5.33 2.75 -11.55
CA TYR A 85 4.60 2.53 -10.30
C TYR A 85 3.32 1.73 -10.54
N ASP A 86 2.94 0.97 -9.53
CA ASP A 86 1.61 0.41 -9.41
C ASP A 86 0.82 1.20 -8.37
N GLY A 87 -0.48 1.38 -8.57
CA GLY A 87 -1.29 2.18 -7.67
C GLY A 87 -2.70 1.66 -7.48
N LEU A 88 -3.15 1.69 -6.24
CA LEU A 88 -4.50 1.37 -5.80
C LEU A 88 -5.04 2.55 -5.00
N LEU A 89 -6.28 2.95 -5.26
CA LEU A 89 -7.03 3.87 -4.43
C LEU A 89 -8.20 3.11 -3.78
N HIS A 90 -8.12 2.90 -2.48
CA HIS A 90 -9.27 2.48 -1.69
C HIS A 90 -10.16 3.67 -1.44
N VAL A 91 -11.47 3.51 -1.52
CA VAL A 91 -12.44 4.59 -1.37
C VAL A 91 -13.54 4.22 -0.39
N ASN A 92 -13.85 5.16 0.51
CA ASN A 92 -14.98 5.08 1.42
C ASN A 92 -15.63 6.48 1.55
N PRO A 93 -16.57 6.84 0.65
CA PRO A 93 -17.17 8.19 0.64
C PRO A 93 -17.93 8.53 1.93
N PHE A 94 -18.27 7.54 2.74
CA PHE A 94 -19.03 7.73 3.98
C PHE A 94 -18.16 7.73 5.24
N GLY A 95 -16.89 7.27 5.14
CA GLY A 95 -15.93 7.23 6.24
C GLY A 95 -15.28 8.58 6.54
N GLU A 96 -14.50 8.65 7.62
CA GLU A 96 -13.63 9.81 7.91
C GLU A 96 -12.49 9.90 6.90
N GLU A 97 -11.86 8.77 6.58
CA GLU A 97 -10.90 8.62 5.51
C GLU A 97 -11.68 8.34 4.21
N LYS A 98 -11.72 9.34 3.32
CA LYS A 98 -12.42 9.27 2.03
C LYS A 98 -11.70 8.38 1.03
N GLY A 99 -10.39 8.30 1.18
CA GLY A 99 -9.55 7.42 0.37
C GLY A 99 -8.24 7.08 1.04
N LEU A 100 -7.65 5.97 0.59
CA LEU A 100 -6.28 5.56 0.90
C LEU A 100 -5.58 5.20 -0.41
N LEU A 101 -4.67 6.05 -0.83
CA LEU A 101 -3.87 5.85 -2.03
C LEU A 101 -2.61 5.07 -1.69
N MET A 102 -2.48 3.86 -2.25
CA MET A 102 -1.30 3.02 -2.15
C MET A 102 -0.51 3.04 -3.45
N LEU A 103 0.77 3.38 -3.38
CA LEU A 103 1.68 3.42 -4.52
C LEU A 103 2.85 2.48 -4.26
N TYR A 104 3.22 1.70 -5.25
CA TYR A 104 4.31 0.72 -5.19
C TYR A 104 5.33 0.98 -6.29
N ASN A 105 6.59 0.94 -5.94
CA ASN A 105 7.68 0.99 -6.91
C ASN A 105 8.28 -0.42 -7.10
N PRO A 106 8.04 -1.10 -8.22
CA PRO A 106 8.60 -2.42 -8.51
C PRO A 106 10.04 -2.37 -9.05
N LEU A 107 10.61 -1.16 -9.25
CA LEU A 107 11.90 -0.97 -9.91
C LEU A 107 13.05 -0.87 -8.89
N ASP A 108 14.27 -1.06 -9.38
CA ASP A 108 15.51 -0.86 -8.62
C ASP A 108 16.00 0.61 -8.62
N VAL A 109 15.22 1.51 -9.22
CA VAL A 109 15.47 2.96 -9.29
C VAL A 109 14.30 3.72 -8.67
N PRO A 110 14.52 4.93 -8.12
CA PRO A 110 13.43 5.73 -7.58
C PRO A 110 12.49 6.19 -8.70
N ILE A 111 11.21 6.30 -8.38
CA ILE A 111 10.19 6.90 -9.24
C ILE A 111 9.87 8.28 -8.68
N GLN A 112 10.22 9.32 -9.43
CA GLN A 112 9.87 10.71 -9.10
C GLN A 112 9.15 11.33 -10.28
N LYS A 113 7.87 11.62 -10.12
CA LYS A 113 7.02 12.18 -11.18
C LYS A 113 5.72 12.73 -10.64
N ASP A 114 5.07 13.57 -11.43
CA ASP A 114 3.68 13.93 -11.22
C ASP A 114 2.77 12.81 -11.72
N ILE A 115 1.76 12.48 -10.92
CA ILE A 115 0.72 11.51 -11.26
C ILE A 115 -0.65 12.17 -11.13
N SER A 116 -1.54 11.86 -12.05
CA SER A 116 -2.94 12.27 -11.97
C SER A 116 -3.73 11.19 -11.25
N VAL A 117 -4.46 11.58 -10.20
CA VAL A 117 -5.29 10.67 -9.40
C VAL A 117 -6.73 11.14 -9.45
N ASN A 118 -7.62 10.30 -9.95
CA ASN A 118 -9.05 10.58 -9.99
C ASN A 118 -9.71 10.21 -8.67
N LEU A 119 -10.31 11.20 -8.00
CA LEU A 119 -10.95 11.08 -6.69
C LEU A 119 -12.49 11.03 -6.76
N TYR A 120 -13.09 10.84 -7.93
CA TYR A 120 -14.54 10.85 -8.12
C TYR A 120 -15.29 9.95 -7.10
N TYR A 121 -14.80 8.74 -6.88
CA TYR A 121 -15.44 7.78 -5.98
C TYR A 121 -15.23 8.06 -4.48
N THR A 122 -14.38 9.02 -4.12
CA THR A 122 -14.22 9.46 -2.72
C THR A 122 -15.35 10.35 -2.24
N GLY A 123 -16.14 10.93 -3.18
CA GLY A 123 -17.19 11.88 -2.87
C GLY A 123 -16.69 13.29 -2.56
N LEU A 124 -15.38 13.57 -2.72
CA LEU A 124 -14.82 14.91 -2.62
C LEU A 124 -15.14 15.72 -3.88
N ASP A 125 -15.41 17.03 -3.74
CA ASP A 125 -15.85 17.87 -4.84
C ASP A 125 -15.00 19.12 -5.10
N LYS A 126 -14.24 19.60 -4.12
CA LYS A 126 -13.48 20.85 -4.21
C LYS A 126 -12.02 20.71 -3.82
N GLU A 127 -11.76 20.11 -2.67
CA GLU A 127 -10.45 20.01 -2.05
C GLU A 127 -10.24 18.61 -1.49
N ALA A 128 -9.03 18.09 -1.61
CA ALA A 128 -8.58 16.88 -0.94
C ALA A 128 -7.41 17.21 -0.02
N ARG A 129 -7.47 16.73 1.21
CA ARG A 129 -6.38 16.81 2.18
C ARG A 129 -5.70 15.47 2.25
N LEU A 130 -4.42 15.46 1.89
CA LEU A 130 -3.62 14.25 1.85
C LEU A 130 -2.60 14.27 2.99
N GLU A 131 -2.47 13.16 3.68
CA GLU A 131 -1.42 12.91 4.67
C GLU A 131 -0.60 11.70 4.24
N ASP A 132 0.71 11.92 4.01
CA ASP A 132 1.61 10.85 3.58
C ASP A 132 2.03 9.94 4.75
N ASN A 133 2.70 8.83 4.42
CA ASN A 133 3.20 7.86 5.39
C ASN A 133 4.32 8.39 6.32
N LYS A 134 4.72 9.65 6.18
CA LYS A 134 5.66 10.36 7.06
C LYS A 134 4.97 11.42 7.91
N GLY A 135 3.64 11.60 7.75
CA GLY A 135 2.84 12.59 8.44
C GLY A 135 2.86 13.99 7.79
N ASN A 136 3.44 14.15 6.60
CA ASN A 136 3.36 15.41 5.86
C ASN A 136 1.95 15.60 5.29
N LYS A 137 1.44 16.83 5.40
CA LYS A 137 0.08 17.17 4.97
C LYS A 137 0.13 18.16 3.83
N ILE A 138 -0.68 17.90 2.82
CA ILE A 138 -0.92 18.81 1.69
C ILE A 138 -2.41 18.92 1.40
N SER A 139 -2.83 20.10 0.94
CA SER A 139 -4.18 20.33 0.41
C SER A 139 -4.08 20.61 -1.08
N LEU A 140 -4.90 19.92 -1.86
CA LEU A 140 -4.96 20.06 -3.31
C LEU A 140 -6.40 20.36 -3.74
N GLU A 141 -6.58 21.34 -4.63
CA GLU A 141 -7.86 21.58 -5.27
C GLU A 141 -8.14 20.50 -6.33
N LEU A 142 -9.38 20.02 -6.38
CA LEU A 142 -9.82 19.10 -7.42
C LEU A 142 -10.07 19.84 -8.73
N ASN A 143 -9.59 19.26 -9.82
CA ASN A 143 -9.99 19.65 -11.17
C ASN A 143 -11.48 19.35 -11.40
N ARG A 144 -12.06 19.89 -12.49
CA ARG A 144 -13.48 19.67 -12.85
C ARG A 144 -13.83 18.23 -13.13
N ASP A 145 -12.85 17.40 -13.48
CA ASP A 145 -12.96 15.95 -13.70
C ASP A 145 -12.63 15.11 -12.47
N TYR A 146 -12.58 15.76 -11.30
CA TYR A 146 -12.25 15.17 -10.00
C TYR A 146 -10.82 14.64 -9.88
N THR A 147 -9.91 15.06 -10.75
CA THR A 147 -8.49 14.69 -10.63
C THR A 147 -7.73 15.67 -9.76
N ILE A 148 -6.65 15.15 -9.16
CA ILE A 148 -5.58 15.95 -8.54
C ILE A 148 -4.25 15.59 -9.19
N GLU A 149 -3.32 16.54 -9.26
CA GLU A 149 -1.94 16.28 -9.68
C GLU A 149 -1.06 16.16 -8.43
N LEU A 150 -0.41 15.04 -8.27
CA LEU A 150 0.37 14.69 -7.08
C LEU A 150 1.81 14.36 -7.46
N LEU A 151 2.77 15.17 -6.96
CA LEU A 151 4.19 14.84 -7.08
C LEU A 151 4.53 13.71 -6.09
N VAL A 152 4.98 12.57 -6.61
CA VAL A 152 5.38 11.41 -5.82
C VAL A 152 6.88 11.18 -5.93
N ASN A 153 7.45 10.65 -4.84
CA ASN A 153 8.84 10.21 -4.78
C ASN A 153 8.90 8.87 -4.04
N ILE A 154 8.87 7.78 -4.82
CA ILE A 154 8.80 6.41 -4.29
C ILE A 154 10.18 5.78 -4.42
N PRO A 155 10.89 5.51 -3.32
CA PRO A 155 12.19 4.86 -3.35
C PRO A 155 12.17 3.51 -4.07
N PRO A 156 13.33 2.97 -4.51
CA PRO A 156 13.40 1.65 -5.13
C PRO A 156 12.79 0.55 -4.26
N ARG A 157 12.08 -0.39 -4.88
CA ARG A 157 11.51 -1.58 -4.21
C ARG A 157 10.72 -1.25 -2.94
N SER A 158 10.01 -0.12 -2.94
CA SER A 158 9.29 0.37 -1.78
C SER A 158 7.86 0.80 -2.11
N GLN A 159 7.15 1.27 -1.09
CA GLN A 159 5.80 1.79 -1.18
C GLN A 159 5.68 3.15 -0.52
N GLN A 160 4.76 3.94 -1.00
CA GLN A 160 4.30 5.20 -0.42
C GLN A 160 2.78 5.18 -0.34
N TRP A 161 2.18 5.78 0.68
CA TRP A 161 0.74 5.92 0.74
C TRP A 161 0.33 7.28 1.24
N PHE A 162 -0.92 7.64 0.93
CA PHE A 162 -1.56 8.87 1.35
C PHE A 162 -2.97 8.57 1.86
N VAL A 163 -3.27 9.04 3.06
CA VAL A 163 -4.64 9.10 3.56
C VAL A 163 -5.29 10.36 2.99
N ILE A 164 -6.50 10.23 2.47
CA ILE A 164 -7.27 11.30 1.81
C ILE A 164 -8.52 11.61 2.63
N LYS A 165 -8.70 12.88 2.96
CA LYS A 165 -9.84 13.40 3.75
C LYS A 165 -10.48 14.58 3.05
#